data_9b56fa6603e3fa0e2367d4763f880ef3
#
_entry.id   9b56fa6603e3fa0e2367d4763f880ef3
#
_cell.length_a   1.000
_cell.length_b   1.000
_cell.length_c   1.000
_cell.angle_alpha   90.00
_cell.angle_beta   90.00
_cell.angle_gamma   90.00
#
_symmetry.space_group_name_H-M   'P 1'
#
loop_
_entity.id
_entity.type
_entity.pdbx_description
1 polymer ?
#
loop_
_entity_poly.entity_id
_entity_poly.type
_entity_poly.pdbx_seq_one_letter_code
_entity_poly.pdbx_strand_id
1 'polypeptide(L)'
;MRVLIQLRPSPDLVAAVADPGRTATTADVADGLPGVELDTAFVPVAIPRPVPAAGGDPLSLNQPLDFSLAAEDASVLVRGTISDDELASRVSLLPTLRPDVVGVFSDPVIESTPTCGGDPPVGDWHDVERLLNVPGLHAEGFDGAGVALAVVDTGINAAHTARHLGRGVTVDAARCWSPAGVRGKPGEFEVDHGTMCAFDALIAAPHASLIDIPLLLSRRPGGSSMDGLLSDAVAAFAHLRTVLDAQPAATRALVVSNSWGSFSPEWDFPVGHPGNYSDNAAHPFNLMVASLDRAGADVLFAAGNCGRECPDARCFFPDRSIVGANSHSKVLSIGGIDVTGKRVGYSSQGPGRLTARKPDLCAYTHFSGSKAFGDAEPDSGTSAATPVAAGLVAAVRTRWPATKLSPTQLRALLRRTAQDRSEVGFDYDYGYGNLDPAGVIAALGRRAKSTP
;
A
#
# COMPACT_ATOMS: atom_id res chain seq x y z
N MET A 1 -16.18 -5.94 18.49
CA MET A 1 -15.17 -5.99 17.39
C MET A 1 -15.64 -5.21 16.17
N ARG A 2 -14.73 -4.50 15.46
CA ARG A 2 -15.04 -3.85 14.18
C ARG A 2 -15.06 -4.84 13.04
N VAL A 3 -16.02 -4.65 12.12
CA VAL A 3 -16.22 -5.53 10.96
C VAL A 3 -16.50 -4.74 9.69
N LEU A 4 -16.14 -5.32 8.58
CA LEU A 4 -16.53 -4.91 7.24
C LEU A 4 -17.59 -5.86 6.73
N ILE A 5 -18.70 -5.32 6.25
CA ILE A 5 -19.81 -6.12 5.75
C ILE A 5 -19.98 -5.83 4.26
N GLN A 6 -19.84 -6.88 3.47
CA GLN A 6 -20.01 -6.83 2.03
C GLN A 6 -21.44 -7.20 1.67
N LEU A 7 -22.11 -6.32 0.96
CA LEU A 7 -23.52 -6.41 0.61
C LEU A 7 -23.73 -6.37 -0.91
N ARG A 8 -24.74 -7.05 -1.40
CA ARG A 8 -25.27 -6.78 -2.74
C ARG A 8 -26.03 -5.46 -2.71
N PRO A 9 -25.79 -4.54 -3.65
CA PRO A 9 -26.48 -3.26 -3.67
C PRO A 9 -27.97 -3.42 -4.00
N SER A 10 -28.81 -2.66 -3.33
CA SER A 10 -30.21 -2.52 -3.72
C SER A 10 -30.34 -1.75 -5.04
N PRO A 11 -31.45 -1.89 -5.80
CA PRO A 11 -31.70 -1.06 -6.98
C PRO A 11 -31.66 0.45 -6.68
N ASP A 12 -32.12 0.87 -5.50
CA ASP A 12 -32.10 2.27 -5.07
C ASP A 12 -30.67 2.79 -4.82
N LEU A 13 -29.79 1.95 -4.26
CA LEU A 13 -28.39 2.28 -4.10
C LEU A 13 -27.69 2.41 -5.47
N VAL A 14 -27.95 1.47 -6.39
CA VAL A 14 -27.42 1.54 -7.75
C VAL A 14 -27.84 2.84 -8.43
N ALA A 15 -29.10 3.24 -8.28
CA ALA A 15 -29.62 4.50 -8.81
C ALA A 15 -28.97 5.71 -8.12
N ALA A 16 -28.75 5.66 -6.81
CA ALA A 16 -28.12 6.72 -6.06
C ALA A 16 -26.65 6.94 -6.43
N VAL A 17 -25.93 5.85 -6.67
CA VAL A 17 -24.51 5.93 -7.10
C VAL A 17 -24.38 6.36 -8.56
N ALA A 18 -25.38 6.10 -9.40
CA ALA A 18 -25.43 6.57 -10.77
C ALA A 18 -25.71 8.07 -10.90
N ASP A 19 -26.20 8.72 -9.84
CA ASP A 19 -26.45 10.17 -9.80
C ASP A 19 -25.18 10.93 -9.33
N PRO A 20 -24.52 11.71 -10.22
CA PRO A 20 -23.31 12.46 -9.85
C PRO A 20 -23.52 13.51 -8.74
N GLY A 21 -24.78 13.86 -8.46
CA GLY A 21 -25.14 14.84 -7.42
C GLY A 21 -25.42 14.23 -6.04
N ARG A 22 -25.41 12.90 -5.92
CA ARG A 22 -25.76 12.20 -4.68
C ARG A 22 -24.60 11.35 -4.17
N THR A 23 -24.21 11.56 -2.92
CA THR A 23 -23.29 10.67 -2.22
C THR A 23 -24.10 9.57 -1.54
N ALA A 24 -23.83 8.30 -1.89
CA ALA A 24 -24.43 7.17 -1.19
C ALA A 24 -24.00 7.17 0.28
N THR A 25 -24.93 6.90 1.17
CA THR A 25 -24.66 6.79 2.62
C THR A 25 -24.84 5.35 3.09
N THR A 26 -24.31 5.03 4.25
CA THR A 26 -24.52 3.71 4.86
C THR A 26 -26.01 3.41 5.08
N ALA A 27 -26.84 4.43 5.33
CA ALA A 27 -28.31 4.27 5.44
C ALA A 27 -28.97 3.86 4.12
N ASP A 28 -28.45 4.31 2.99
CA ASP A 28 -28.95 3.91 1.66
C ASP A 28 -28.64 2.43 1.33
N VAL A 29 -27.63 1.86 2.01
CA VAL A 29 -27.12 0.51 1.72
C VAL A 29 -27.71 -0.55 2.65
N ALA A 30 -27.84 -0.23 3.91
CA ALA A 30 -28.12 -1.20 4.97
C ALA A 30 -29.29 -0.73 5.84
N ASP A 31 -30.50 -1.12 5.45
CA ASP A 31 -31.68 -0.92 6.28
C ASP A 31 -31.67 -1.95 7.41
N GLY A 32 -30.96 -1.62 8.49
CA GLY A 32 -30.85 -2.40 9.73
C GLY A 32 -30.24 -3.80 9.58
N LEU A 33 -28.97 -3.96 9.90
CA LEU A 33 -28.33 -5.28 10.03
C LEU A 33 -28.52 -5.78 11.47
N PRO A 34 -29.22 -6.91 11.69
CA PRO A 34 -29.48 -7.39 13.06
C PRO A 34 -28.21 -7.61 13.87
N GLY A 35 -28.07 -6.92 15.02
CA GLY A 35 -26.92 -7.04 15.92
C GLY A 35 -25.64 -6.39 15.41
N VAL A 36 -25.75 -5.49 14.43
CA VAL A 36 -24.63 -4.68 13.93
C VAL A 36 -24.94 -3.21 14.16
N GLU A 37 -24.03 -2.50 14.82
CA GLU A 37 -24.03 -1.05 14.88
C GLU A 37 -23.26 -0.51 13.69
N LEU A 38 -23.97 0.09 12.72
CA LEU A 38 -23.39 0.61 11.50
C LEU A 38 -22.72 1.96 11.74
N ASP A 39 -21.52 2.13 11.18
CA ASP A 39 -20.84 3.43 11.14
C ASP A 39 -21.39 4.28 9.99
N THR A 40 -22.26 5.22 10.33
CA THR A 40 -22.91 6.12 9.35
C THR A 40 -21.98 7.18 8.76
N ALA A 41 -20.80 7.38 9.35
CA ALA A 41 -19.78 8.29 8.82
C ALA A 41 -18.93 7.64 7.73
N PHE A 42 -18.95 6.31 7.64
CA PHE A 42 -18.24 5.58 6.58
C PHE A 42 -19.04 5.60 5.29
N VAL A 43 -18.44 6.11 4.22
CA VAL A 43 -19.04 6.11 2.90
C VAL A 43 -18.93 4.71 2.29
N PRO A 44 -20.04 4.10 1.82
CA PRO A 44 -20.00 2.79 1.20
C PRO A 44 -19.02 2.72 0.02
N VAL A 45 -18.24 1.66 -0.06
CA VAL A 45 -17.20 1.48 -1.08
C VAL A 45 -17.55 0.32 -1.99
N ALA A 46 -17.53 0.53 -3.31
CA ALA A 46 -17.69 -0.54 -4.28
C ALA A 46 -16.49 -1.50 -4.23
N ILE A 47 -16.77 -2.80 -4.13
CA ILE A 47 -15.75 -3.84 -4.13
C ILE A 47 -15.63 -4.44 -5.51
N PRO A 48 -14.44 -4.45 -6.09
CA PRO A 48 -14.19 -5.05 -7.39
C PRO A 48 -14.41 -6.56 -7.35
N ARG A 49 -14.97 -7.09 -8.39
CA ARG A 49 -15.16 -8.53 -8.55
C ARG A 49 -14.38 -9.04 -9.76
N PRO A 50 -14.02 -10.32 -9.78
CA PRO A 50 -13.53 -10.95 -10.99
C PRO A 50 -14.65 -10.97 -12.04
N VAL A 51 -14.39 -10.45 -13.25
CA VAL A 51 -15.27 -10.64 -14.40
C VAL A 51 -14.87 -11.96 -15.05
N PRO A 52 -15.76 -12.95 -15.16
CA PRO A 52 -15.45 -14.19 -15.85
C PRO A 52 -15.02 -13.89 -17.30
N ALA A 53 -13.81 -14.25 -17.67
CA ALA A 53 -13.44 -14.29 -19.06
C ALA A 53 -14.28 -15.37 -19.74
N ALA A 54 -14.82 -15.13 -20.93
CA ALA A 54 -15.60 -16.14 -21.66
C ALA A 54 -14.74 -17.42 -21.80
N GLY A 55 -15.05 -18.46 -21.06
CA GLY A 55 -14.32 -19.73 -21.02
C GLY A 55 -13.15 -19.83 -20.02
N GLY A 56 -12.98 -18.87 -19.09
CA GLY A 56 -11.92 -18.90 -18.08
C GLY A 56 -12.36 -19.47 -16.74
N ASP A 57 -11.39 -19.95 -15.96
CA ASP A 57 -11.58 -20.40 -14.58
C ASP A 57 -12.00 -19.19 -13.71
N PRO A 58 -13.18 -19.24 -13.01
CA PRO A 58 -13.65 -18.18 -12.14
C PRO A 58 -12.67 -17.79 -11.03
N LEU A 59 -11.75 -18.67 -10.66
CA LEU A 59 -10.73 -18.44 -9.64
C LEU A 59 -9.41 -17.93 -10.22
N SER A 60 -9.33 -17.67 -11.52
CA SER A 60 -8.10 -17.15 -12.14
C SER A 60 -7.84 -15.71 -11.71
N LEU A 61 -6.68 -15.49 -11.06
CA LEU A 61 -6.17 -14.17 -10.66
C LEU A 61 -5.86 -13.22 -11.84
N ASN A 62 -6.00 -13.70 -13.08
CA ASN A 62 -5.75 -12.93 -14.29
C ASN A 62 -7.04 -12.36 -14.93
N GLN A 63 -8.20 -12.53 -14.30
CA GLN A 63 -9.43 -11.97 -14.80
C GLN A 63 -9.50 -10.45 -14.56
N PRO A 64 -10.09 -9.66 -15.48
CA PRO A 64 -10.38 -8.26 -15.23
C PRO A 64 -11.32 -8.11 -14.04
N LEU A 65 -11.20 -7.00 -13.31
CA LEU A 65 -12.12 -6.64 -12.23
C LEU A 65 -13.10 -5.59 -12.72
N ASP A 66 -14.37 -5.77 -12.38
CA ASP A 66 -15.44 -4.84 -12.67
C ASP A 66 -15.82 -4.06 -11.40
N PHE A 67 -15.88 -2.74 -11.50
CA PHE A 67 -16.31 -1.82 -10.44
C PHE A 67 -17.73 -1.29 -10.68
N SER A 68 -18.40 -1.73 -11.74
CA SER A 68 -19.76 -1.30 -12.04
C SER A 68 -20.74 -1.84 -11.00
N LEU A 69 -21.46 -0.94 -10.31
CA LEU A 69 -22.56 -1.31 -9.43
C LEU A 69 -23.83 -1.74 -10.20
N ALA A 70 -23.87 -1.55 -11.51
CA ALA A 70 -24.98 -1.98 -12.36
C ALA A 70 -24.97 -3.48 -12.69
N ALA A 71 -23.89 -4.19 -12.37
CA ALA A 71 -23.80 -5.61 -12.64
C ALA A 71 -24.50 -6.45 -11.55
N GLU A 72 -25.13 -7.56 -11.90
CA GLU A 72 -25.91 -8.42 -10.99
C GLU A 72 -25.13 -8.90 -9.75
N ASP A 73 -23.79 -9.05 -9.86
CA ASP A 73 -22.93 -9.48 -8.75
C ASP A 73 -22.09 -8.34 -8.15
N ALA A 74 -22.39 -7.08 -8.47
CA ALA A 74 -21.73 -5.96 -7.82
C ALA A 74 -21.95 -6.02 -6.31
N SER A 75 -20.99 -5.52 -5.55
CA SER A 75 -21.09 -5.46 -4.11
C SER A 75 -20.54 -4.15 -3.57
N VAL A 76 -21.02 -3.78 -2.39
CA VAL A 76 -20.55 -2.62 -1.64
C VAL A 76 -20.12 -3.05 -0.25
N LEU A 77 -19.17 -2.33 0.30
CA LEU A 77 -18.65 -2.52 1.64
C LEU A 77 -19.19 -1.43 2.54
N VAL A 78 -19.68 -1.81 3.70
CA VAL A 78 -20.01 -0.92 4.82
C VAL A 78 -19.21 -1.33 6.05
N ARG A 79 -19.05 -0.39 6.99
CA ARG A 79 -18.36 -0.60 8.26
C ARG A 79 -19.34 -0.64 9.40
N GLY A 80 -19.11 -1.54 10.37
CA GLY A 80 -19.91 -1.61 11.58
C GLY A 80 -19.17 -2.24 12.75
N THR A 81 -19.87 -2.33 13.89
CA THR A 81 -19.37 -2.97 15.11
C THR A 81 -20.33 -4.07 15.54
N ILE A 82 -19.78 -5.21 15.93
CA ILE A 82 -20.49 -6.32 16.57
C ILE A 82 -19.91 -6.49 17.96
N SER A 83 -20.77 -6.74 18.95
CA SER A 83 -20.34 -7.08 20.32
C SER A 83 -19.49 -8.35 20.33
N ASP A 84 -18.41 -8.37 21.13
CA ASP A 84 -17.42 -9.46 21.08
C ASP A 84 -18.03 -10.80 21.54
N ASP A 85 -18.99 -10.78 22.46
CA ASP A 85 -19.72 -11.94 22.94
C ASP A 85 -20.70 -12.52 21.90
N GLU A 86 -21.17 -11.70 20.97
CA GLU A 86 -22.07 -12.12 19.89
C GLU A 86 -21.34 -12.38 18.55
N LEU A 87 -20.05 -12.02 18.44
CA LEU A 87 -19.32 -11.99 17.18
C LEU A 87 -19.44 -13.29 16.36
N ALA A 88 -19.08 -14.43 16.98
CA ALA A 88 -19.07 -15.72 16.30
C ALA A 88 -20.48 -16.13 15.80
N SER A 89 -21.51 -15.88 16.61
CA SER A 89 -22.91 -16.19 16.26
C SER A 89 -23.42 -15.25 15.16
N ARG A 90 -23.14 -13.95 15.25
CA ARG A 90 -23.61 -12.95 14.28
C ARG A 90 -22.96 -13.12 12.92
N VAL A 91 -21.64 -13.32 12.88
CA VAL A 91 -20.92 -13.57 11.60
C VAL A 91 -21.50 -14.77 10.84
N SER A 92 -21.87 -15.84 11.58
CA SER A 92 -22.49 -17.03 10.97
C SER A 92 -23.94 -16.83 10.56
N LEU A 93 -24.72 -16.04 11.31
CA LEU A 93 -26.16 -15.87 11.10
C LEU A 93 -26.50 -14.78 10.09
N LEU A 94 -25.69 -13.72 9.98
CA LEU A 94 -25.97 -12.58 9.12
C LEU A 94 -26.29 -12.96 7.67
N PRO A 95 -25.52 -13.82 6.97
CA PRO A 95 -25.84 -14.21 5.61
C PRO A 95 -27.15 -15.01 5.48
N THR A 96 -27.59 -15.66 6.54
CA THR A 96 -28.86 -16.40 6.59
C THR A 96 -30.06 -15.46 6.84
N LEU A 97 -29.89 -14.48 7.72
CA LEU A 97 -30.93 -13.51 8.05
C LEU A 97 -31.08 -12.42 6.98
N ARG A 98 -30.02 -12.11 6.28
CA ARG A 98 -29.93 -11.10 5.24
C ARG A 98 -29.21 -11.70 4.03
N PRO A 99 -29.97 -12.24 3.05
CA PRO A 99 -29.43 -12.88 1.85
C PRO A 99 -28.61 -11.96 0.94
N ASP A 100 -28.72 -10.65 1.13
CA ASP A 100 -27.90 -9.63 0.48
C ASP A 100 -26.50 -9.50 1.09
N VAL A 101 -26.24 -10.03 2.30
CA VAL A 101 -24.92 -10.09 2.90
C VAL A 101 -24.09 -11.16 2.19
N VAL A 102 -23.05 -10.72 1.49
CA VAL A 102 -22.11 -11.58 0.76
C VAL A 102 -21.03 -12.14 1.68
N GLY A 103 -20.59 -11.34 2.66
CA GLY A 103 -19.58 -11.73 3.63
C GLY A 103 -19.39 -10.71 4.74
N VAL A 104 -18.82 -11.21 5.83
CA VAL A 104 -18.41 -10.40 6.99
C VAL A 104 -16.92 -10.60 7.21
N PHE A 105 -16.18 -9.52 7.23
CA PHE A 105 -14.72 -9.51 7.27
C PHE A 105 -14.22 -8.72 8.48
N SER A 106 -13.03 -9.02 8.94
CA SER A 106 -12.36 -8.21 9.97
C SER A 106 -12.04 -6.81 9.44
N ASP A 107 -12.04 -5.83 10.34
CA ASP A 107 -11.54 -4.47 10.10
C ASP A 107 -10.39 -4.19 11.08
N PRO A 108 -9.21 -4.81 10.86
CA PRO A 108 -8.10 -4.68 11.80
C PRO A 108 -7.53 -3.26 11.81
N VAL A 109 -6.87 -2.96 12.92
CA VAL A 109 -5.99 -1.80 13.02
C VAL A 109 -4.81 -2.00 12.07
N ILE A 110 -4.45 -0.93 11.40
CA ILE A 110 -3.23 -0.81 10.60
C ILE A 110 -2.37 0.29 11.19
N GLU A 111 -1.07 0.08 11.22
CA GLU A 111 -0.14 1.05 11.80
C GLU A 111 1.25 0.96 11.17
N SER A 112 2.02 2.03 11.32
CA SER A 112 3.46 1.97 11.15
C SER A 112 4.08 1.51 12.47
N THR A 113 5.03 0.58 12.40
CA THR A 113 5.75 0.11 13.59
C THR A 113 7.07 0.86 13.72
N PRO A 114 7.40 1.36 14.93
CA PRO A 114 8.75 1.79 15.24
C PRO A 114 9.76 0.67 15.02
N THR A 115 11.00 1.04 14.92
CA THR A 115 12.12 0.12 14.99
C THR A 115 12.50 -0.15 16.44
N CYS A 116 13.33 -1.14 16.69
CA CYS A 116 13.84 -1.43 18.02
C CYS A 116 14.74 -0.33 18.63
N GLY A 117 15.03 0.71 17.88
CA GLY A 117 15.60 1.99 18.36
C GLY A 117 17.02 1.97 18.92
N GLY A 118 17.62 3.14 18.97
CA GLY A 118 18.85 3.38 19.70
C GLY A 118 20.15 3.33 18.91
N ASP A 119 20.17 2.73 17.73
CA ASP A 119 21.35 2.73 16.87
C ASP A 119 21.42 4.04 16.06
N PRO A 120 22.61 4.66 15.96
CA PRO A 120 22.78 5.87 15.16
C PRO A 120 22.62 5.56 13.66
N PRO A 121 22.31 6.59 12.83
CA PRO A 121 22.22 6.40 11.38
C PRO A 121 23.52 5.87 10.79
N VAL A 122 23.40 5.00 9.79
CA VAL A 122 24.53 4.48 9.00
C VAL A 122 24.55 5.19 7.65
N GLY A 123 25.47 6.15 7.50
CA GLY A 123 25.54 7.00 6.31
C GLY A 123 24.39 8.03 6.25
N ASP A 124 24.22 8.64 5.09
CA ASP A 124 23.20 9.65 4.84
C ASP A 124 22.46 9.43 3.51
N TRP A 125 21.45 10.28 3.23
CA TRP A 125 20.66 10.17 2.02
C TRP A 125 21.46 10.43 0.72
N HIS A 126 22.60 11.11 0.76
CA HIS A 126 23.49 11.25 -0.39
C HIS A 126 24.21 9.93 -0.70
N ASP A 127 24.49 9.11 0.32
CA ASP A 127 24.96 7.74 0.10
C ASP A 127 23.87 6.92 -0.62
N VAL A 128 22.61 7.06 -0.21
CA VAL A 128 21.47 6.40 -0.86
C VAL A 128 21.32 6.89 -2.30
N GLU A 129 21.40 8.22 -2.54
CA GLU A 129 21.38 8.81 -3.88
C GLU A 129 22.46 8.21 -4.79
N ARG A 130 23.69 8.10 -4.27
CA ARG A 130 24.81 7.50 -5.00
C ARG A 130 24.62 6.01 -5.26
N LEU A 131 24.14 5.25 -4.27
CA LEU A 131 23.90 3.80 -4.38
C LEU A 131 22.74 3.49 -5.32
N LEU A 132 21.73 4.36 -5.39
CA LEU A 132 20.66 4.29 -6.38
C LEU A 132 21.10 4.75 -7.77
N ASN A 133 22.36 5.21 -7.94
CA ASN A 133 22.85 5.76 -9.20
C ASN A 133 21.91 6.82 -9.80
N VAL A 134 21.42 7.74 -8.94
CA VAL A 134 20.44 8.76 -9.34
C VAL A 134 20.93 9.60 -10.54
N PRO A 135 22.20 10.03 -10.64
CA PRO A 135 22.69 10.70 -11.85
C PRO A 135 22.53 9.85 -13.11
N GLY A 136 22.75 8.54 -13.03
CA GLY A 136 22.55 7.62 -14.14
C GLY A 136 21.08 7.47 -14.52
N LEU A 137 20.17 7.42 -13.53
CA LEU A 137 18.72 7.43 -13.77
C LEU A 137 18.28 8.70 -14.50
N HIS A 138 18.73 9.87 -14.03
CA HIS A 138 18.38 11.17 -14.62
C HIS A 138 18.95 11.32 -16.05
N ALA A 139 20.16 10.80 -16.31
CA ALA A 139 20.73 10.80 -17.65
C ALA A 139 19.89 10.02 -18.67
N GLU A 140 19.16 8.99 -18.22
CA GLU A 140 18.19 8.24 -19.02
C GLU A 140 16.79 8.89 -19.05
N GLY A 141 16.60 10.01 -18.37
CA GLY A 141 15.32 10.71 -18.20
C GLY A 141 14.37 9.97 -17.28
N PHE A 142 14.88 9.28 -16.26
CA PHE A 142 14.13 8.61 -15.20
C PHE A 142 14.23 9.47 -13.95
N ASP A 143 13.28 10.39 -13.77
CA ASP A 143 13.31 11.40 -12.71
C ASP A 143 11.96 11.61 -11.99
N GLY A 144 10.93 10.85 -12.38
CA GLY A 144 9.59 10.95 -11.80
C GLY A 144 8.68 11.97 -12.49
N ALA A 145 9.15 12.73 -13.48
CA ALA A 145 8.33 13.73 -14.16
C ALA A 145 7.07 13.11 -14.79
N GLY A 146 5.89 13.69 -14.50
CA GLY A 146 4.60 13.20 -14.97
C GLY A 146 4.07 11.96 -14.24
N VAL A 147 4.77 11.47 -13.23
CA VAL A 147 4.37 10.31 -12.43
C VAL A 147 3.66 10.76 -11.16
N ALA A 148 2.50 10.17 -10.87
CA ALA A 148 1.82 10.31 -9.60
C ALA A 148 2.41 9.31 -8.59
N LEU A 149 2.84 9.80 -7.43
CA LEU A 149 3.37 9.00 -6.33
C LEU A 149 2.52 9.24 -5.08
N ALA A 150 1.71 8.27 -4.72
CA ALA A 150 0.89 8.32 -3.51
C ALA A 150 1.69 7.85 -2.30
N VAL A 151 1.77 8.70 -1.28
CA VAL A 151 2.26 8.37 0.06
C VAL A 151 1.01 8.17 0.93
N VAL A 152 0.75 6.91 1.27
CA VAL A 152 -0.40 6.51 2.09
C VAL A 152 0.12 6.29 3.50
N ASP A 153 0.04 7.33 4.34
CA ASP A 153 0.76 7.38 5.61
C ASP A 153 0.12 8.35 6.63
N THR A 154 0.90 9.09 7.44
CA THR A 154 0.42 10.10 8.42
C THR A 154 0.18 11.48 7.84
N GLY A 155 0.35 11.65 6.51
CA GLY A 155 0.33 12.95 5.85
C GLY A 155 1.74 13.53 5.64
N ILE A 156 1.84 14.47 4.73
CA ILE A 156 3.10 15.04 4.25
C ILE A 156 3.24 16.48 4.72
N ASN A 157 4.46 16.87 5.13
CA ASN A 157 4.88 18.25 5.25
C ASN A 157 5.82 18.63 4.09
N ALA A 158 5.26 19.17 3.02
CA ALA A 158 6.01 19.47 1.81
C ALA A 158 7.09 20.57 2.03
N ALA A 159 6.83 21.53 2.92
CA ALA A 159 7.79 22.58 3.23
C ALA A 159 9.02 22.06 3.98
N HIS A 160 8.82 21.12 4.91
CA HIS A 160 9.91 20.43 5.61
C HIS A 160 10.72 19.58 4.62
N THR A 161 10.04 18.74 3.82
CA THR A 161 10.68 17.91 2.80
C THR A 161 11.50 18.75 1.81
N ALA A 162 10.94 19.83 1.30
CA ALA A 162 11.64 20.75 0.37
C ALA A 162 12.89 21.37 0.99
N ARG A 163 12.83 21.76 2.27
CA ARG A 163 13.97 22.33 3.00
C ARG A 163 15.13 21.34 3.09
N HIS A 164 14.85 20.10 3.44
CA HIS A 164 15.90 19.10 3.68
C HIS A 164 16.43 18.46 2.39
N LEU A 165 15.62 18.41 1.31
CA LEU A 165 16.09 18.05 -0.02
C LEU A 165 16.80 19.18 -0.76
N GLY A 166 16.67 20.45 -0.30
CA GLY A 166 17.21 21.61 -0.99
C GLY A 166 16.55 21.91 -2.35
N ARG A 167 15.32 21.39 -2.58
CA ARG A 167 14.58 21.58 -3.85
C ARG A 167 13.07 21.58 -3.60
N GLY A 168 12.30 22.14 -4.57
CA GLY A 168 10.84 22.18 -4.49
C GLY A 168 10.20 20.79 -4.49
N VAL A 169 9.07 20.68 -3.79
CA VAL A 169 8.24 19.47 -3.72
C VAL A 169 6.86 19.80 -4.28
N THR A 170 6.35 18.97 -5.17
CA THR A 170 5.02 19.14 -5.77
C THR A 170 4.03 18.19 -5.11
N VAL A 171 2.97 18.72 -4.51
CA VAL A 171 1.81 17.96 -4.03
C VAL A 171 0.61 18.30 -4.90
N ASP A 172 0.00 17.27 -5.49
CA ASP A 172 -1.22 17.41 -6.31
C ASP A 172 -2.46 17.37 -5.42
N ALA A 173 -2.80 18.52 -4.85
CA ALA A 173 -3.91 18.64 -3.91
C ALA A 173 -5.26 18.16 -4.47
N ALA A 174 -5.45 18.21 -5.80
CA ALA A 174 -6.70 17.80 -6.43
C ALA A 174 -6.87 16.27 -6.44
N ARG A 175 -5.77 15.50 -6.32
CA ARG A 175 -5.76 14.03 -6.27
C ARG A 175 -5.57 13.48 -4.87
N CYS A 176 -5.32 14.32 -3.87
CA CYS A 176 -5.21 13.91 -2.48
C CYS A 176 -6.58 13.52 -1.89
N TRP A 177 -6.55 12.70 -0.86
CA TRP A 177 -7.76 12.25 -0.16
C TRP A 177 -7.46 12.04 1.32
N SER A 178 -8.43 12.29 2.16
CA SER A 178 -8.32 12.09 3.61
C SER A 178 -9.49 11.29 4.15
N PRO A 179 -9.26 10.40 5.12
CA PRO A 179 -10.34 9.71 5.84
C PRO A 179 -11.29 10.69 6.52
N ALA A 180 -12.54 10.26 6.72
CA ALA A 180 -13.54 11.07 7.41
C ALA A 180 -13.02 11.48 8.82
N GLY A 181 -13.16 12.77 9.13
CA GLY A 181 -12.72 13.34 10.41
C GLY A 181 -11.24 13.75 10.46
N VAL A 182 -10.39 13.30 9.58
CA VAL A 182 -9.01 13.77 9.46
C VAL A 182 -9.01 15.19 8.92
N ARG A 183 -8.37 16.12 9.66
CA ARG A 183 -8.29 17.53 9.32
C ARG A 183 -6.86 17.88 8.95
N GLY A 184 -6.69 18.69 7.93
CA GLY A 184 -5.40 19.14 7.42
C GLY A 184 -5.52 19.45 5.93
N LYS A 185 -4.52 20.15 5.40
CA LYS A 185 -4.42 20.36 3.97
C LYS A 185 -3.32 19.48 3.41
N PRO A 186 -3.50 18.96 2.19
CA PRO A 186 -2.45 18.19 1.52
C PRO A 186 -1.11 18.93 1.51
N GLY A 187 -0.06 18.28 1.94
CA GLY A 187 1.28 18.85 2.04
C GLY A 187 1.55 19.77 3.23
N GLU A 188 0.55 20.01 4.10
CA GLU A 188 0.67 20.89 5.29
C GLU A 188 0.42 20.14 6.60
N PHE A 189 0.55 18.81 6.63
CA PHE A 189 0.43 18.02 7.86
C PHE A 189 1.63 18.26 8.78
N GLU A 190 1.51 17.83 10.02
CA GLU A 190 2.63 17.84 10.95
C GLU A 190 3.80 17.01 10.41
N VAL A 191 5.02 17.39 10.78
CA VAL A 191 6.23 16.64 10.41
C VAL A 191 6.24 15.34 11.20
N ASP A 192 6.08 14.23 10.50
CA ASP A 192 5.99 12.91 11.07
C ASP A 192 6.38 11.86 10.01
N HIS A 193 6.04 10.61 10.24
CA HIS A 193 6.40 9.41 9.46
C HIS A 193 6.10 9.55 7.95
N GLY A 194 4.94 10.07 7.56
CA GLY A 194 4.61 10.32 6.14
C GLY A 194 5.51 11.37 5.48
N THR A 195 6.05 12.32 6.27
CA THR A 195 7.04 13.30 5.79
C THR A 195 8.38 12.63 5.48
N MET A 196 8.83 11.70 6.34
CA MET A 196 9.99 10.84 6.09
C MET A 196 9.79 10.04 4.79
N CYS A 197 8.64 9.35 4.66
CA CYS A 197 8.34 8.56 3.48
C CYS A 197 8.31 9.38 2.18
N ALA A 198 7.80 10.61 2.23
CA ALA A 198 7.82 11.52 1.08
C ALA A 198 9.24 11.95 0.70
N PHE A 199 10.08 12.27 1.70
CA PHE A 199 11.47 12.62 1.50
C PHE A 199 12.23 11.48 0.80
N ASP A 200 12.14 10.27 1.35
CA ASP A 200 12.84 9.09 0.87
C ASP A 200 12.46 8.71 -0.57
N ALA A 201 11.17 8.83 -0.91
CA ALA A 201 10.70 8.57 -2.26
C ALA A 201 11.25 9.58 -3.29
N LEU A 202 11.40 10.84 -2.87
CA LEU A 202 11.89 11.90 -3.74
C LEU A 202 13.42 11.85 -3.96
N ILE A 203 14.18 11.01 -3.24
CA ILE A 203 15.62 10.84 -3.52
C ILE A 203 15.85 10.45 -4.99
N ALA A 204 15.14 9.43 -5.47
CA ALA A 204 15.29 8.96 -6.85
C ALA A 204 14.33 9.61 -7.85
N ALA A 205 13.18 10.12 -7.40
CA ALA A 205 12.14 10.69 -8.24
C ALA A 205 11.83 12.15 -7.89
N PRO A 206 12.78 13.08 -8.07
CA PRO A 206 12.65 14.47 -7.60
C PRO A 206 11.51 15.25 -8.25
N HIS A 207 11.03 14.82 -9.41
CA HIS A 207 9.97 15.48 -10.18
C HIS A 207 8.64 14.73 -10.13
N ALA A 208 8.49 13.70 -9.28
CA ALA A 208 7.21 13.05 -9.07
C ALA A 208 6.21 14.00 -8.40
N SER A 209 4.94 13.88 -8.79
CA SER A 209 3.85 14.62 -8.16
C SER A 209 3.28 13.78 -7.02
N LEU A 210 3.42 14.26 -5.78
CA LEU A 210 2.97 13.55 -4.60
C LEU A 210 1.44 13.62 -4.46
N ILE A 211 0.84 12.51 -4.11
CA ILE A 211 -0.53 12.39 -3.64
C ILE A 211 -0.47 12.07 -2.15
N ASP A 212 -1.01 12.95 -1.33
CA ASP A 212 -0.99 12.89 0.12
C ASP A 212 -2.25 12.21 0.64
N ILE A 213 -2.08 11.08 1.33
CA ILE A 213 -3.19 10.32 1.91
C ILE A 213 -2.88 10.02 3.39
N PRO A 214 -3.38 10.86 4.32
CA PRO A 214 -3.12 10.74 5.76
C PRO A 214 -3.94 9.61 6.40
N LEU A 215 -3.77 8.38 5.90
CA LEU A 215 -4.51 7.20 6.31
C LEU A 215 -4.27 6.83 7.78
N LEU A 216 -3.03 6.94 8.25
CA LEU A 216 -2.64 6.55 9.60
C LEU A 216 -3.04 7.58 10.68
N LEU A 217 -3.88 8.54 10.32
CA LEU A 217 -4.59 9.43 11.24
C LEU A 217 -6.07 9.06 11.38
N SER A 218 -6.55 8.02 10.68
CA SER A 218 -7.98 7.72 10.57
C SER A 218 -8.60 7.18 11.85
N ARG A 219 -7.83 6.45 12.66
CA ARG A 219 -8.34 5.91 13.93
C ARG A 219 -8.49 6.98 14.99
N ARG A 220 -7.59 7.99 15.02
CA ARG A 220 -7.58 9.11 15.97
C ARG A 220 -7.35 10.43 15.24
N PRO A 221 -8.33 10.96 14.54
CA PRO A 221 -8.20 12.21 13.81
C PRO A 221 -7.70 13.35 14.71
N GLY A 222 -6.59 13.97 14.33
CA GLY A 222 -5.93 15.03 15.12
C GLY A 222 -5.06 14.52 16.27
N GLY A 223 -4.83 13.22 16.38
CA GLY A 223 -3.87 12.62 17.31
C GLY A 223 -2.51 12.36 16.64
N SER A 224 -1.50 12.10 17.46
CA SER A 224 -0.14 11.73 17.02
C SER A 224 0.08 10.22 16.89
N SER A 225 -0.97 9.41 16.93
CA SER A 225 -0.85 7.97 16.76
C SER A 225 -0.77 7.62 15.28
N MET A 226 0.27 6.90 14.88
CA MET A 226 0.48 6.40 13.53
C MET A 226 -0.40 5.16 13.27
N ASP A 227 -1.69 5.25 13.56
CA ASP A 227 -2.63 4.15 13.39
C ASP A 227 -3.89 4.55 12.60
N GLY A 228 -4.42 3.61 11.83
CA GLY A 228 -5.61 3.75 11.03
C GLY A 228 -6.48 2.49 11.03
N LEU A 229 -7.47 2.50 10.17
CA LEU A 229 -8.38 1.37 9.98
C LEU A 229 -8.22 0.81 8.57
N LEU A 230 -8.30 -0.51 8.45
CA LEU A 230 -8.22 -1.16 7.15
C LEU A 230 -9.38 -0.76 6.23
N SER A 231 -10.56 -0.50 6.79
CA SER A 231 -11.71 0.06 6.05
C SER A 231 -11.39 1.38 5.37
N ASP A 232 -10.67 2.28 6.05
CA ASP A 232 -10.27 3.55 5.45
C ASP A 232 -9.20 3.34 4.37
N ALA A 233 -8.36 2.30 4.50
CA ALA A 233 -7.46 1.89 3.42
C ALA A 233 -8.24 1.38 2.19
N VAL A 234 -9.36 0.66 2.36
CA VAL A 234 -10.24 0.28 1.25
C VAL A 234 -10.75 1.52 0.53
N ALA A 235 -11.23 2.53 1.26
CA ALA A 235 -11.71 3.78 0.68
C ALA A 235 -10.59 4.58 -0.02
N ALA A 236 -9.40 4.66 0.59
CA ALA A 236 -8.23 5.30 -0.01
C ALA A 236 -7.82 4.63 -1.34
N PHE A 237 -7.82 3.30 -1.40
CA PHE A 237 -7.48 2.57 -2.61
C PHE A 237 -8.57 2.67 -3.69
N ALA A 238 -9.84 2.76 -3.31
CA ALA A 238 -10.93 3.08 -4.24
C ALA A 238 -10.72 4.48 -4.84
N HIS A 239 -10.37 5.47 -4.03
CA HIS A 239 -10.01 6.81 -4.52
C HIS A 239 -8.81 6.76 -5.47
N LEU A 240 -7.71 6.08 -5.10
CA LEU A 240 -6.54 5.93 -5.96
C LEU A 240 -6.88 5.23 -7.28
N ARG A 241 -7.87 4.34 -7.28
CA ARG A 241 -8.37 3.74 -8.51
C ARG A 241 -9.03 4.77 -9.42
N THR A 242 -9.84 5.69 -8.89
CA THR A 242 -10.43 6.77 -9.70
C THR A 242 -9.37 7.73 -10.23
N VAL A 243 -8.35 8.05 -9.42
CA VAL A 243 -7.19 8.84 -9.84
C VAL A 243 -6.45 8.19 -11.00
N LEU A 244 -6.23 6.88 -10.93
CA LEU A 244 -5.55 6.12 -11.98
C LEU A 244 -6.37 6.07 -13.27
N ASP A 245 -7.67 5.82 -13.18
CA ASP A 245 -8.56 5.71 -14.33
C ASP A 245 -8.75 7.05 -15.06
N ALA A 246 -8.65 8.17 -14.34
CA ALA A 246 -8.67 9.52 -14.92
C ALA A 246 -7.39 9.87 -15.71
N GLN A 247 -6.30 9.11 -15.54
CA GLN A 247 -5.07 9.37 -16.29
C GLN A 247 -5.18 8.87 -17.73
N PRO A 248 -4.62 9.60 -18.71
CA PRO A 248 -4.56 9.11 -20.09
C PRO A 248 -3.83 7.76 -20.17
N ALA A 249 -4.41 6.78 -20.85
CA ALA A 249 -3.87 5.42 -20.90
C ALA A 249 -2.40 5.38 -21.36
N ALA A 250 -2.02 6.22 -22.33
CA ALA A 250 -0.68 6.24 -22.91
C ALA A 250 0.43 6.65 -21.90
N THR A 251 0.09 7.48 -20.90
CA THR A 251 1.04 8.02 -19.90
C THR A 251 0.70 7.58 -18.49
N ARG A 252 -0.24 6.64 -18.33
CA ARG A 252 -0.72 6.19 -17.04
C ARG A 252 0.42 5.68 -16.17
N ALA A 253 0.65 6.33 -15.05
CA ALA A 253 1.68 6.00 -14.08
C ALA A 253 1.24 6.44 -12.66
N LEU A 254 0.97 5.47 -11.82
CA LEU A 254 0.69 5.65 -10.40
C LEU A 254 1.55 4.68 -9.60
N VAL A 255 2.31 5.21 -8.66
CA VAL A 255 3.07 4.43 -7.68
C VAL A 255 2.46 4.68 -6.32
N VAL A 256 2.21 3.62 -5.55
CA VAL A 256 1.58 3.70 -4.23
C VAL A 256 2.53 3.13 -3.19
N SER A 257 3.03 3.99 -2.32
CA SER A 257 3.95 3.65 -1.22
C SER A 257 3.18 3.51 0.08
N ASN A 258 3.31 2.34 0.73
CA ASN A 258 2.60 1.98 1.94
C ASN A 258 3.61 1.48 2.99
N SER A 259 3.86 2.31 4.00
CA SER A 259 4.81 2.01 5.07
C SER A 259 4.11 1.59 6.36
N TRP A 260 3.14 0.68 6.25
CA TRP A 260 2.28 0.20 7.34
C TRP A 260 1.84 -1.26 7.13
N GLY A 261 1.23 -1.83 8.17
CA GLY A 261 0.65 -3.17 8.14
C GLY A 261 -0.23 -3.44 9.35
N SER A 262 -0.67 -4.70 9.51
CA SER A 262 -1.34 -5.19 10.71
C SER A 262 -0.40 -6.21 11.38
N PHE A 263 -0.05 -6.01 12.65
CA PHE A 263 1.02 -6.74 13.31
C PHE A 263 0.57 -7.65 14.44
N SER A 264 -0.72 -7.60 14.82
CA SER A 264 -1.26 -8.47 15.85
C SER A 264 -2.39 -9.35 15.30
N PRO A 265 -2.34 -10.68 15.53
CA PRO A 265 -3.43 -11.57 15.18
C PRO A 265 -4.72 -11.30 15.97
N GLU A 266 -4.65 -10.62 17.12
CA GLU A 266 -5.81 -10.24 17.93
C GLU A 266 -6.68 -9.15 17.27
N TRP A 267 -6.14 -8.43 16.29
CA TRP A 267 -6.90 -7.42 15.54
C TRP A 267 -7.70 -8.01 14.39
N ASP A 268 -7.51 -9.30 14.11
CA ASP A 268 -8.06 -10.00 12.95
C ASP A 268 -8.95 -11.18 13.39
N PHE A 269 -9.73 -11.72 12.48
CA PHE A 269 -10.39 -13.00 12.70
C PHE A 269 -9.36 -14.13 12.77
N PRO A 270 -9.69 -15.27 13.39
CA PRO A 270 -8.76 -16.40 13.45
C PRO A 270 -8.26 -16.83 12.08
N VAL A 271 -7.03 -17.32 12.03
CA VAL A 271 -6.42 -17.90 10.81
C VAL A 271 -7.33 -18.98 10.23
N GLY A 272 -7.55 -18.94 8.92
CA GLY A 272 -8.47 -19.83 8.21
C GLY A 272 -9.94 -19.41 8.24
N HIS A 273 -10.30 -18.37 8.97
CA HIS A 273 -11.65 -17.81 8.93
C HIS A 273 -11.89 -17.08 7.59
N PRO A 274 -13.04 -17.25 6.90
CA PRO A 274 -13.30 -16.61 5.61
C PRO A 274 -13.20 -15.09 5.61
N GLY A 275 -13.42 -14.45 6.75
CA GLY A 275 -13.31 -13.00 6.91
C GLY A 275 -11.95 -12.51 7.42
N ASN A 276 -10.94 -13.38 7.58
CA ASN A 276 -9.61 -12.99 8.02
C ASN A 276 -8.90 -12.15 6.96
N TYR A 277 -8.18 -11.11 7.40
CA TYR A 277 -7.40 -10.25 6.50
C TYR A 277 -6.03 -10.83 6.19
N SER A 278 -5.37 -11.35 7.21
CA SER A 278 -3.93 -11.65 7.19
C SER A 278 -3.55 -12.75 6.21
N ASP A 279 -4.42 -13.75 6.01
CA ASP A 279 -4.15 -14.92 5.17
C ASP A 279 -5.25 -15.25 4.12
N ASN A 280 -6.23 -14.35 3.95
CA ASN A 280 -7.29 -14.49 2.95
C ASN A 280 -7.10 -13.51 1.77
N ALA A 281 -6.70 -14.01 0.61
CA ALA A 281 -6.56 -13.19 -0.61
C ALA A 281 -7.90 -12.60 -1.11
N ALA A 282 -9.04 -13.17 -0.71
CA ALA A 282 -10.38 -12.68 -1.05
C ALA A 282 -10.91 -11.62 -0.08
N HIS A 283 -10.15 -11.24 0.96
CA HIS A 283 -10.52 -10.10 1.79
C HIS A 283 -10.68 -8.83 0.95
N PRO A 284 -11.70 -7.98 1.19
CA PRO A 284 -11.98 -6.78 0.38
C PRO A 284 -10.77 -5.90 0.09
N PHE A 285 -9.93 -5.65 1.08
CA PHE A 285 -8.71 -4.86 0.87
C PHE A 285 -7.70 -5.55 -0.05
N ASN A 286 -7.49 -6.85 0.10
CA ASN A 286 -6.59 -7.61 -0.78
C ASN A 286 -7.09 -7.62 -2.23
N LEU A 287 -8.42 -7.64 -2.45
CA LEU A 287 -9.03 -7.46 -3.76
C LEU A 287 -8.80 -6.06 -4.33
N MET A 288 -8.90 -5.00 -3.49
CA MET A 288 -8.61 -3.62 -3.91
C MET A 288 -7.16 -3.46 -4.36
N VAL A 289 -6.21 -4.01 -3.62
CA VAL A 289 -4.77 -4.05 -4.00
C VAL A 289 -4.58 -4.74 -5.35
N ALA A 290 -5.17 -5.92 -5.53
CA ALA A 290 -5.09 -6.65 -6.80
C ALA A 290 -5.72 -5.87 -7.97
N SER A 291 -6.79 -5.14 -7.70
CA SER A 291 -7.47 -4.29 -8.67
C SER A 291 -6.59 -3.14 -9.16
N LEU A 292 -5.95 -2.43 -8.24
CA LEU A 292 -5.04 -1.33 -8.57
C LEU A 292 -3.87 -1.81 -9.44
N ASP A 293 -3.23 -2.91 -9.08
CA ASP A 293 -2.16 -3.53 -9.86
C ASP A 293 -2.61 -3.86 -11.31
N ARG A 294 -3.79 -4.49 -11.46
CA ARG A 294 -4.33 -4.82 -12.78
C ARG A 294 -4.65 -3.59 -13.62
N ALA A 295 -5.06 -2.50 -12.98
CA ALA A 295 -5.31 -1.23 -13.65
C ALA A 295 -4.04 -0.51 -14.10
N GLY A 296 -2.88 -0.92 -13.60
CA GLY A 296 -1.59 -0.38 -14.00
C GLY A 296 -0.84 0.41 -12.92
N ALA A 297 -1.29 0.40 -11.67
CA ALA A 297 -0.55 0.97 -10.56
C ALA A 297 0.55 0.02 -10.06
N ASP A 298 1.67 0.57 -9.62
CA ASP A 298 2.68 -0.17 -8.86
C ASP A 298 2.43 0.03 -7.38
N VAL A 299 2.12 -1.04 -6.68
CA VAL A 299 1.83 -1.01 -5.24
C VAL A 299 3.00 -1.61 -4.48
N LEU A 300 3.58 -0.81 -3.57
CA LEU A 300 4.66 -1.23 -2.69
C LEU A 300 4.20 -1.22 -1.23
N PHE A 301 4.65 -2.21 -0.49
CA PHE A 301 4.44 -2.30 0.96
C PHE A 301 5.73 -2.59 1.70
N ALA A 302 5.87 -2.02 2.87
CA ALA A 302 6.91 -2.39 3.82
C ALA A 302 6.76 -3.87 4.22
N ALA A 303 7.87 -4.60 4.33
CA ALA A 303 7.83 -5.98 4.84
C ALA A 303 7.46 -6.03 6.33
N GLY A 304 7.62 -4.92 7.04
CA GLY A 304 7.38 -4.80 8.48
C GLY A 304 8.68 -4.86 9.30
N ASN A 305 8.57 -4.51 10.58
CA ASN A 305 9.71 -4.40 11.49
C ASN A 305 9.68 -5.51 12.56
N CYS A 306 9.31 -6.72 12.15
CA CYS A 306 9.23 -7.92 12.98
C CYS A 306 10.41 -8.89 12.70
N GLY A 307 11.57 -8.35 12.35
CA GLY A 307 12.78 -9.15 12.13
C GLY A 307 13.22 -9.86 13.40
N ARG A 308 13.77 -11.08 13.24
CA ARG A 308 14.08 -11.98 14.36
C ARG A 308 15.11 -11.42 15.34
N GLU A 309 16.04 -10.59 14.86
CA GLU A 309 17.11 -10.03 15.70
C GLU A 309 16.62 -8.85 16.54
N CYS A 310 15.60 -8.15 16.10
CA CYS A 310 15.13 -6.94 16.74
C CYS A 310 13.66 -6.65 16.41
N PRO A 311 12.72 -7.52 16.85
CA PRO A 311 11.30 -7.32 16.59
C PRO A 311 10.76 -6.13 17.37
N ASP A 312 9.85 -5.37 16.78
CA ASP A 312 9.02 -4.42 17.50
C ASP A 312 8.17 -5.15 18.57
N ALA A 313 7.90 -4.48 19.69
CA ALA A 313 7.12 -5.05 20.79
C ALA A 313 5.67 -5.40 20.42
N ARG A 314 5.15 -4.90 19.31
CA ARG A 314 3.80 -5.17 18.77
C ARG A 314 3.75 -6.33 17.77
N CYS A 315 4.89 -6.99 17.52
CA CYS A 315 4.99 -8.13 16.61
C CYS A 315 4.54 -9.42 17.29
N PHE A 316 3.24 -9.69 17.27
CA PHE A 316 2.65 -10.86 17.93
C PHE A 316 2.44 -12.07 16.99
N PHE A 317 2.74 -11.96 15.71
CA PHE A 317 2.74 -13.14 14.83
C PHE A 317 3.99 -13.98 15.12
N PRO A 318 3.85 -15.23 15.59
CA PRO A 318 4.99 -16.07 15.99
C PRO A 318 5.85 -16.49 14.79
N ASP A 319 5.24 -16.53 13.61
CA ASP A 319 5.85 -16.89 12.34
C ASP A 319 5.18 -16.13 11.20
N ARG A 320 5.82 -16.06 10.04
CA ARG A 320 5.24 -15.47 8.84
C ARG A 320 4.67 -14.06 9.10
N SER A 321 5.50 -13.20 9.66
CA SER A 321 5.12 -11.84 10.09
C SER A 321 4.75 -10.88 8.95
N ILE A 322 5.05 -11.22 7.69
CA ILE A 322 4.61 -10.47 6.51
C ILE A 322 3.19 -10.95 6.15
N VAL A 323 2.17 -10.17 6.48
CA VAL A 323 0.76 -10.58 6.44
C VAL A 323 -0.06 -9.75 5.45
N GLY A 324 -1.25 -10.23 5.10
CA GLY A 324 -2.22 -9.49 4.28
C GLY A 324 -1.59 -8.88 3.03
N ALA A 325 -1.94 -7.65 2.73
CA ALA A 325 -1.47 -6.93 1.54
C ALA A 325 0.06 -6.85 1.43
N ASN A 326 0.79 -6.77 2.56
CA ASN A 326 2.25 -6.73 2.59
C ASN A 326 2.86 -8.00 1.99
N SER A 327 2.14 -9.13 2.03
CA SER A 327 2.56 -10.41 1.45
C SER A 327 1.86 -10.78 0.13
N HIS A 328 1.01 -9.90 -0.40
CA HIS A 328 0.22 -10.19 -1.60
C HIS A 328 1.11 -10.32 -2.85
N SER A 329 0.75 -11.23 -3.78
CA SER A 329 1.52 -11.50 -5.01
C SER A 329 1.57 -10.32 -5.99
N LYS A 330 0.64 -9.37 -5.88
CA LYS A 330 0.51 -8.19 -6.73
C LYS A 330 1.23 -6.95 -6.19
N VAL A 331 1.90 -7.05 -5.06
CA VAL A 331 2.72 -5.95 -4.50
C VAL A 331 4.21 -6.28 -4.56
N LEU A 332 5.03 -5.24 -4.47
CA LEU A 332 6.42 -5.34 -4.06
C LEU A 332 6.48 -5.18 -2.53
N SER A 333 6.91 -6.22 -1.83
CA SER A 333 7.19 -6.20 -0.40
C SER A 333 8.67 -5.90 -0.19
N ILE A 334 8.98 -4.84 0.53
CA ILE A 334 10.32 -4.28 0.61
C ILE A 334 10.92 -4.50 2.00
N GLY A 335 12.00 -5.25 2.07
CA GLY A 335 12.87 -5.38 3.24
C GLY A 335 13.87 -4.24 3.35
N GLY A 336 14.55 -4.14 4.49
CA GLY A 336 15.49 -3.05 4.80
C GLY A 336 16.94 -3.52 4.86
N ILE A 337 17.82 -2.74 4.22
CA ILE A 337 19.29 -2.83 4.32
C ILE A 337 19.86 -1.46 4.65
N ASP A 338 21.02 -1.43 5.34
CA ASP A 338 21.78 -0.20 5.50
C ASP A 338 22.58 0.16 4.22
N VAL A 339 23.24 1.31 4.21
CA VAL A 339 24.04 1.76 3.06
C VAL A 339 25.25 0.87 2.77
N THR A 340 25.63 -0.03 3.67
CA THR A 340 26.67 -1.06 3.43
C THR A 340 26.12 -2.31 2.74
N GLY A 341 24.78 -2.38 2.58
CA GLY A 341 24.08 -3.51 2.00
C GLY A 341 23.78 -4.65 2.96
N LYS A 342 24.00 -4.44 4.26
CA LYS A 342 23.65 -5.41 5.30
C LYS A 342 22.19 -5.27 5.73
N ARG A 343 21.48 -6.39 5.85
CA ARG A 343 20.10 -6.40 6.37
C ARG A 343 20.06 -5.84 7.78
N VAL A 344 19.15 -4.94 8.05
CA VAL A 344 18.92 -4.39 9.39
C VAL A 344 18.11 -5.37 10.25
N GLY A 345 18.44 -5.48 11.53
CA GLY A 345 17.90 -6.50 12.43
C GLY A 345 16.37 -6.51 12.56
N TYR A 346 15.74 -5.36 12.46
CA TYR A 346 14.27 -5.22 12.53
C TYR A 346 13.55 -5.64 11.23
N SER A 347 14.21 -5.69 10.07
CA SER A 347 13.54 -6.02 8.81
C SER A 347 12.90 -7.41 8.86
N SER A 348 11.59 -7.47 8.65
CA SER A 348 10.83 -8.74 8.65
C SER A 348 11.33 -9.71 7.58
N GLN A 349 11.41 -10.97 7.96
CA GLN A 349 11.83 -12.08 7.12
C GLN A 349 10.63 -12.92 6.71
N GLY A 350 10.73 -13.56 5.54
CA GLY A 350 9.72 -14.48 5.08
C GLY A 350 9.66 -15.80 5.88
N PRO A 351 8.74 -16.70 5.49
CA PRO A 351 7.80 -16.57 4.37
C PRO A 351 6.62 -15.62 4.67
N GLY A 352 6.05 -15.03 3.61
CA GLY A 352 4.81 -14.28 3.73
C GLY A 352 3.57 -15.17 3.83
N ARG A 353 2.42 -14.62 4.25
CA ARG A 353 1.19 -15.41 4.45
C ARG A 353 0.41 -15.64 3.17
N LEU A 354 0.16 -14.62 2.35
CA LEU A 354 -0.54 -14.79 1.06
C LEU A 354 0.38 -15.36 -0.02
N THR A 355 1.66 -14.98 0.02
CA THR A 355 2.67 -15.47 -0.93
C THR A 355 3.94 -15.79 -0.15
N ALA A 356 4.42 -17.03 -0.26
CA ALA A 356 5.55 -17.49 0.54
C ALA A 356 6.85 -16.74 0.25
N ARG A 357 7.16 -16.45 -1.05
CA ARG A 357 8.38 -15.73 -1.44
C ARG A 357 8.25 -14.24 -1.18
N LYS A 358 8.49 -13.84 0.08
CA LYS A 358 8.53 -12.46 0.58
C LYS A 358 9.67 -12.34 1.61
N PRO A 359 10.28 -11.15 1.77
CA PRO A 359 10.08 -9.94 0.95
C PRO A 359 10.45 -10.16 -0.51
N ASP A 360 10.09 -9.22 -1.40
CA ASP A 360 10.51 -9.32 -2.80
C ASP A 360 11.97 -8.89 -2.98
N LEU A 361 12.33 -7.77 -2.37
CA LEU A 361 13.60 -7.08 -2.53
C LEU A 361 13.92 -6.32 -1.24
N CYS A 362 15.19 -5.93 -1.09
CA CYS A 362 15.61 -4.97 -0.08
C CYS A 362 15.98 -3.63 -0.70
N ALA A 363 15.70 -2.55 0.05
CA ALA A 363 16.12 -1.19 -0.25
C ALA A 363 16.73 -0.52 0.99
N TYR A 364 17.29 0.67 0.80
CA TYR A 364 18.06 1.34 1.83
C TYR A 364 17.19 1.94 2.93
N THR A 365 17.65 1.82 4.15
CA THR A 365 17.05 2.36 5.37
C THR A 365 18.14 2.65 6.42
N HIS A 366 17.75 3.23 7.54
CA HIS A 366 18.62 3.50 8.69
C HIS A 366 19.75 4.51 8.38
N PHE A 367 19.44 5.50 7.58
CA PHE A 367 20.37 6.57 7.19
C PHE A 367 19.89 7.94 7.68
N SER A 368 20.81 8.90 7.79
CA SER A 368 20.44 10.28 8.10
C SER A 368 19.83 10.95 6.86
N GLY A 369 18.55 11.36 6.93
CA GLY A 369 17.81 11.86 5.76
C GLY A 369 16.86 12.99 6.09
N SER A 370 15.58 12.66 6.23
CA SER A 370 14.45 13.61 6.31
C SER A 370 14.46 14.53 7.52
N LYS A 371 15.09 14.12 8.62
CA LYS A 371 15.04 14.81 9.91
C LYS A 371 13.61 14.92 10.49
N ALA A 372 12.70 14.07 10.06
CA ALA A 372 11.32 14.10 10.52
C ALA A 372 11.17 13.82 12.02
N PHE A 373 12.10 13.04 12.59
CA PHE A 373 12.12 12.69 14.02
C PHE A 373 13.22 13.40 14.81
N GLY A 374 13.95 14.32 14.19
CA GLY A 374 15.07 15.05 14.78
C GLY A 374 16.39 14.80 14.08
N ASP A 375 17.40 15.62 14.39
CA ASP A 375 18.69 15.62 13.69
C ASP A 375 19.51 14.35 13.90
N ALA A 376 19.36 13.71 15.05
CA ALA A 376 20.12 12.52 15.44
C ALA A 376 19.45 11.20 15.00
N GLU A 377 18.16 11.26 14.65
CA GLU A 377 17.38 10.07 14.34
C GLU A 377 17.52 9.67 12.87
N PRO A 378 17.68 8.37 12.58
CA PRO A 378 17.71 7.89 11.22
C PRO A 378 16.31 7.85 10.60
N ASP A 379 16.22 7.98 9.27
CA ASP A 379 15.10 7.47 8.51
C ASP A 379 15.18 5.94 8.56
N SER A 380 14.24 5.32 9.27
CA SER A 380 14.38 3.93 9.71
C SER A 380 13.17 3.07 9.39
N GLY A 381 13.28 1.77 9.71
CA GLY A 381 12.25 0.79 9.40
C GLY A 381 12.27 0.34 7.93
N THR A 382 11.56 -0.72 7.63
CA THR A 382 11.17 -1.01 6.25
C THR A 382 10.28 0.10 5.69
N SER A 383 9.89 1.02 6.57
CA SER A 383 9.15 2.25 6.28
C SER A 383 9.96 3.26 5.46
N ALA A 384 11.29 3.39 5.68
CA ALA A 384 12.17 4.19 4.83
C ALA A 384 12.56 3.44 3.55
N ALA A 385 12.84 2.14 3.65
CA ALA A 385 13.20 1.32 2.50
C ALA A 385 12.11 1.29 1.41
N THR A 386 10.84 1.26 1.81
CA THR A 386 9.71 1.18 0.87
C THR A 386 9.60 2.42 -0.02
N PRO A 387 9.58 3.65 0.50
CA PRO A 387 9.55 4.84 -0.33
C PRO A 387 10.84 5.02 -1.16
N VAL A 388 12.02 4.64 -0.68
CA VAL A 388 13.24 4.60 -1.51
C VAL A 388 13.03 3.72 -2.74
N ALA A 389 12.43 2.53 -2.59
CA ALA A 389 12.08 1.66 -3.70
C ALA A 389 10.97 2.26 -4.59
N ALA A 390 9.97 2.91 -3.99
CA ALA A 390 8.89 3.58 -4.72
C ALA A 390 9.43 4.74 -5.57
N GLY A 391 10.40 5.48 -5.08
CA GLY A 391 11.11 6.50 -5.84
C GLY A 391 11.80 5.93 -7.09
N LEU A 392 12.51 4.82 -6.97
CA LEU A 392 13.09 4.15 -8.16
C LEU A 392 12.00 3.72 -9.15
N VAL A 393 10.91 3.14 -8.67
CA VAL A 393 9.77 2.75 -9.53
C VAL A 393 9.19 3.97 -10.23
N ALA A 394 8.97 5.09 -9.50
CA ALA A 394 8.46 6.33 -10.08
C ALA A 394 9.42 6.91 -11.11
N ALA A 395 10.74 6.90 -10.85
CA ALA A 395 11.75 7.31 -11.80
C ALA A 395 11.64 6.51 -13.12
N VAL A 396 11.56 5.19 -13.05
CA VAL A 396 11.38 4.32 -14.23
C VAL A 396 10.08 4.64 -14.98
N ARG A 397 8.99 4.91 -14.24
CA ARG A 397 7.67 5.21 -14.83
C ARG A 397 7.63 6.48 -15.66
N THR A 398 8.56 7.40 -15.51
CA THR A 398 8.70 8.58 -16.38
C THR A 398 8.70 8.22 -17.87
N ARG A 399 9.41 7.17 -18.24
CA ARG A 399 9.55 6.73 -19.64
C ARG A 399 8.85 5.42 -19.97
N TRP A 400 8.57 4.64 -18.95
CA TRP A 400 7.96 3.32 -19.04
C TRP A 400 6.61 3.26 -18.32
N PRO A 401 5.56 3.96 -18.84
CA PRO A 401 4.22 3.87 -18.28
C PRO A 401 3.68 2.43 -18.32
N ALA A 402 2.62 2.16 -17.59
CA ALA A 402 2.07 0.81 -17.43
C ALA A 402 1.71 0.11 -18.74
N THR A 403 1.38 0.86 -19.79
CA THR A 403 1.09 0.35 -21.14
C THR A 403 2.34 -0.17 -21.88
N LYS A 404 3.53 0.35 -21.56
CA LYS A 404 4.80 -0.13 -22.12
C LYS A 404 5.45 -1.20 -21.28
N LEU A 405 5.28 -1.13 -19.98
CA LEU A 405 5.86 -2.05 -18.99
C LEU A 405 4.83 -2.27 -17.87
N SER A 406 4.05 -3.33 -17.95
CA SER A 406 3.01 -3.60 -16.93
C SER A 406 3.61 -3.74 -15.53
N PRO A 407 2.84 -3.51 -14.44
CA PRO A 407 3.34 -3.70 -13.07
C PRO A 407 3.95 -5.08 -12.84
N THR A 408 3.34 -6.12 -13.38
CA THR A 408 3.88 -7.50 -13.33
C THR A 408 5.24 -7.61 -14.02
N GLN A 409 5.40 -6.96 -15.19
CA GLN A 409 6.69 -6.96 -15.91
C GLN A 409 7.75 -6.14 -15.16
N LEU A 410 7.36 -5.03 -14.55
CA LEU A 410 8.28 -4.22 -13.74
C LEU A 410 8.74 -4.99 -12.49
N ARG A 411 7.83 -5.62 -11.74
CA ARG A 411 8.21 -6.48 -10.61
C ARG A 411 9.18 -7.58 -11.04
N ALA A 412 8.90 -8.26 -12.15
CA ALA A 412 9.79 -9.29 -12.67
C ALA A 412 11.15 -8.72 -13.11
N LEU A 413 11.18 -7.50 -13.66
CA LEU A 413 12.42 -6.80 -14.01
C LEU A 413 13.25 -6.54 -12.76
N LEU A 414 12.66 -5.90 -11.74
CA LEU A 414 13.35 -5.55 -10.48
C LEU A 414 13.92 -6.80 -9.78
N ARG A 415 13.14 -7.88 -9.67
CA ARG A 415 13.61 -9.15 -9.10
C ARG A 415 14.76 -9.77 -9.89
N ARG A 416 14.74 -9.70 -11.21
CA ARG A 416 15.77 -10.29 -12.08
C ARG A 416 17.06 -9.47 -12.10
N THR A 417 16.98 -8.18 -11.91
CA THR A 417 18.15 -7.29 -11.90
C THR A 417 18.72 -7.07 -10.50
N ALA A 418 18.03 -7.49 -9.46
CA ALA A 418 18.48 -7.34 -8.07
C ALA A 418 19.90 -7.89 -7.87
N GLN A 419 20.67 -7.21 -7.02
CA GLN A 419 21.97 -7.71 -6.58
C GLN A 419 21.76 -8.77 -5.52
N ASP A 420 21.95 -10.00 -5.91
CA ASP A 420 21.84 -11.16 -5.03
C ASP A 420 22.75 -11.03 -3.80
N ARG A 421 22.24 -11.44 -2.64
CA ARG A 421 22.93 -11.38 -1.35
C ARG A 421 22.70 -12.68 -0.58
N SER A 422 23.65 -13.04 0.27
CA SER A 422 23.57 -14.25 1.09
C SER A 422 23.58 -15.55 0.27
N GLU A 423 22.46 -16.26 0.17
CA GLU A 423 22.36 -17.51 -0.61
C GLU A 423 21.99 -17.18 -2.06
N VAL A 424 22.53 -17.97 -3.00
CA VAL A 424 22.27 -17.74 -4.44
C VAL A 424 20.80 -17.92 -4.77
N GLY A 425 20.20 -16.87 -5.33
CA GLY A 425 18.80 -16.84 -5.71
C GLY A 425 17.91 -16.18 -4.66
N PHE A 426 16.72 -16.72 -4.46
CA PHE A 426 15.77 -16.16 -3.48
C PHE A 426 16.06 -16.74 -2.08
N ASP A 427 16.19 -15.85 -1.09
CA ASP A 427 16.17 -16.19 0.34
C ASP A 427 15.11 -15.36 1.10
N TYR A 428 14.85 -15.72 2.36
CA TYR A 428 13.84 -15.03 3.17
C TYR A 428 14.36 -13.78 3.89
N ASP A 429 15.65 -13.52 3.86
CA ASP A 429 16.29 -12.37 4.49
C ASP A 429 16.34 -11.17 3.54
N TYR A 430 16.71 -11.40 2.28
CA TYR A 430 16.91 -10.35 1.27
C TYR A 430 15.91 -10.42 0.10
N GLY A 431 15.05 -11.44 0.04
CA GLY A 431 14.20 -11.69 -1.11
C GLY A 431 15.02 -12.13 -2.33
N TYR A 432 14.90 -11.41 -3.45
CA TYR A 432 15.75 -11.58 -4.62
C TYR A 432 17.05 -10.76 -4.56
N GLY A 433 17.28 -10.04 -3.48
CA GLY A 433 18.47 -9.21 -3.27
C GLY A 433 18.17 -7.72 -3.15
N ASN A 434 19.22 -6.90 -3.22
CA ASN A 434 19.14 -5.46 -3.13
C ASN A 434 18.73 -4.84 -4.46
N LEU A 435 18.03 -3.71 -4.43
CA LEU A 435 17.73 -2.93 -5.65
C LEU A 435 19.01 -2.62 -6.42
N ASP A 436 18.97 -2.85 -7.74
CA ASP A 436 20.06 -2.53 -8.68
C ASP A 436 19.58 -1.59 -9.81
N PRO A 437 19.62 -0.27 -9.63
CA PRO A 437 19.22 0.67 -10.64
C PRO A 437 20.08 0.60 -11.93
N ALA A 438 21.36 0.29 -11.82
CA ALA A 438 22.23 0.13 -12.98
C ALA A 438 21.80 -1.07 -13.85
N GLY A 439 21.47 -2.19 -13.20
CA GLY A 439 20.91 -3.36 -13.86
C GLY A 439 19.54 -3.08 -14.50
N VAL A 440 18.70 -2.28 -13.86
CA VAL A 440 17.40 -1.83 -14.40
C VAL A 440 17.61 -0.98 -15.67
N ILE A 441 18.47 0.04 -15.62
CA ILE A 441 18.81 0.88 -16.77
C ILE A 441 19.30 0.02 -17.95
N ALA A 442 20.27 -0.87 -17.70
CA ALA A 442 20.83 -1.73 -18.73
C ALA A 442 19.77 -2.66 -19.36
N ALA A 443 18.87 -3.21 -18.54
CA ALA A 443 17.81 -4.10 -19.03
C ALA A 443 16.77 -3.34 -19.88
N LEU A 444 16.38 -2.13 -19.46
CA LEU A 444 15.45 -1.28 -20.20
C LEU A 444 16.05 -0.75 -21.49
N GLY A 445 17.35 -0.40 -21.51
CA GLY A 445 18.07 0.00 -22.72
C GLY A 445 18.12 -1.12 -23.78
N ARG A 446 18.28 -2.39 -23.35
CA ARG A 446 18.17 -3.56 -24.27
C ARG A 446 16.75 -3.72 -24.81
N ARG A 447 15.73 -3.56 -23.97
CA ARG A 447 14.31 -3.65 -24.37
C ARG A 447 13.96 -2.57 -25.41
N ALA A 448 14.40 -1.33 -25.23
CA ALA A 448 14.17 -0.24 -26.18
C ALA A 448 14.73 -0.54 -27.57
N LYS A 449 15.89 -1.21 -27.64
CA LYS A 449 16.53 -1.61 -28.92
C LYS A 449 15.87 -2.81 -29.59
N SER A 450 15.12 -3.62 -28.87
CA SER A 450 14.45 -4.83 -29.39
C SER A 450 13.00 -4.60 -29.80
N THR A 451 12.46 -3.42 -29.54
CA THR A 451 11.10 -3.04 -29.98
C THR A 451 11.24 -2.24 -31.30
N PRO A 452 10.77 -2.77 -32.45
CA PRO A 452 10.90 -2.11 -33.76
C PRO A 452 10.11 -0.80 -33.84
#